data_428bc5487d1985738fe643c73add3360
#
_entry.id   428bc5487d1985738fe643c73add3360
#
_cell.length_a   1.000
_cell.length_b   1.000
_cell.length_c   1.000
_cell.angle_alpha   90.00
_cell.angle_beta   90.00
_cell.angle_gamma   90.00
#
_symmetry.space_group_name_H-M   'P 1'
#
loop_
_entity.id
_entity.type
_entity.pdbx_description
1 polymer ?
#
loop_
_entity_poly.entity_id
_entity_poly.type
_entity_poly.pdbx_seq_one_letter_code
_entity_poly.pdbx_strand_id
1 'polypeptide(L)'
;VTTVLGLLGTDGISRSVENLLAKVKALKEEGISAYAICGAYGYPSTTVTGSVSKDIMFIDEILGVKLAISDHRAPNITTEELIRLASDVRTAGMLSGKPGFICLHMGGDKRALKPVFEALERTSIPPKTFQPTHVGRDANLLEDAFKFAKMGGTIDLTCGESESKFHSVADAVKKAKEEGVPMEKVTMSSDGQGSWSNYDAEGKLVEIGVSDVDTIYRQIVYMAKEENMDFEELLALGTKNPAMALELYPKKGAVKEESDADILIMNEDLSLDTVIAMGVPMMRDGKILKKGTYEK
;
A
#
# COMPACT_ATOMS: atom_id res chain seq x y z
N VAL A 1 1.47 4.55 13.31
CA VAL A 1 0.57 3.83 12.39
C VAL A 1 -0.61 3.30 13.19
N THR A 2 -1.85 3.58 12.75
CA THR A 2 -3.08 3.16 13.44
C THR A 2 -3.90 2.17 12.62
N THR A 3 -3.64 2.10 11.30
CA THR A 3 -4.28 1.16 10.39
C THR A 3 -3.25 0.58 9.43
N VAL A 4 -3.30 -0.75 9.21
CA VAL A 4 -2.41 -1.45 8.30
C VAL A 4 -3.17 -2.34 7.32
N LEU A 5 -2.64 -2.49 6.10
CA LEU A 5 -3.04 -3.49 5.12
C LEU A 5 -1.89 -4.49 4.98
N GLY A 6 -2.06 -5.69 5.52
CA GLY A 6 -1.10 -6.77 5.45
C GLY A 6 -1.15 -7.50 4.09
N LEU A 7 0.01 -7.92 3.61
CA LEU A 7 0.13 -8.69 2.39
C LEU A 7 1.37 -9.59 2.43
N LEU A 8 1.38 -10.66 1.66
CA LEU A 8 2.56 -11.50 1.48
C LEU A 8 3.55 -10.80 0.54
N GLY A 9 4.84 -10.98 0.81
CA GLY A 9 5.91 -10.55 -0.08
C GLY A 9 6.20 -11.54 -1.20
N THR A 10 7.47 -11.65 -1.58
CA THR A 10 7.94 -12.58 -2.63
C THR A 10 7.73 -14.04 -2.24
N ASP A 11 7.86 -14.37 -0.96
CA ASP A 11 7.71 -15.74 -0.45
C ASP A 11 6.23 -16.13 -0.30
N GLY A 12 5.65 -16.62 -1.37
CA GLY A 12 4.35 -17.31 -1.35
C GLY A 12 4.46 -18.82 -1.23
N ILE A 13 5.66 -19.36 -0.93
CA ILE A 13 5.93 -20.80 -0.84
C ILE A 13 5.90 -21.24 0.63
N SER A 14 6.69 -20.59 1.48
CA SER A 14 6.77 -20.89 2.92
C SER A 14 5.86 -20.01 3.79
N ARG A 15 5.30 -18.94 3.24
CA ARG A 15 4.34 -18.04 3.89
C ARG A 15 2.93 -18.30 3.37
N SER A 16 1.94 -18.14 4.24
CA SER A 16 0.54 -18.40 3.87
C SER A 16 -0.39 -17.26 4.26
N VAL A 17 -1.54 -17.20 3.60
CA VAL A 17 -2.58 -16.20 3.91
C VAL A 17 -3.16 -16.44 5.31
N GLU A 18 -3.22 -17.69 5.77
CA GLU A 18 -3.66 -18.04 7.12
C GLU A 18 -2.75 -17.42 8.19
N ASN A 19 -1.42 -17.48 7.99
CA ASN A 19 -0.46 -16.85 8.89
C ASN A 19 -0.61 -15.33 8.91
N LEU A 20 -0.86 -14.74 7.73
CA LEU A 20 -1.14 -13.31 7.61
C LEU A 20 -2.41 -12.92 8.37
N LEU A 21 -3.50 -13.69 8.21
CA LEU A 21 -4.75 -13.46 8.94
C LEU A 21 -4.59 -13.62 10.47
N ALA A 22 -3.80 -14.58 10.92
CA ALA A 22 -3.47 -14.71 12.32
C ALA A 22 -2.76 -13.44 12.84
N LYS A 23 -1.83 -12.87 12.07
CA LYS A 23 -1.17 -11.60 12.44
C LYS A 23 -2.15 -10.43 12.42
N VAL A 24 -3.06 -10.36 11.45
CA VAL A 24 -4.11 -9.33 11.39
C VAL A 24 -4.98 -9.38 12.66
N LYS A 25 -5.40 -10.57 13.07
CA LYS A 25 -6.19 -10.74 14.31
C LYS A 25 -5.40 -10.32 15.54
N ALA A 26 -4.12 -10.70 15.64
CA ALA A 26 -3.26 -10.29 16.73
C ALA A 26 -3.11 -8.77 16.81
N LEU A 27 -2.91 -8.08 15.69
CA LEU A 27 -2.81 -6.62 15.65
C LEU A 27 -4.12 -5.93 16.08
N LYS A 28 -5.28 -6.50 15.73
CA LYS A 28 -6.58 -6.01 16.21
C LYS A 28 -6.73 -6.13 17.72
N GLU A 29 -6.32 -7.25 18.31
CA GLU A 29 -6.30 -7.43 19.77
C GLU A 29 -5.33 -6.46 20.47
N GLU A 30 -4.24 -6.12 19.82
CA GLU A 30 -3.27 -5.13 20.28
C GLU A 30 -3.76 -3.67 20.08
N GLY A 31 -4.87 -3.47 19.38
CA GLY A 31 -5.56 -2.18 19.24
C GLY A 31 -5.26 -1.41 17.96
N ILE A 32 -4.66 -2.05 16.95
CA ILE A 32 -4.42 -1.48 15.63
C ILE A 32 -5.48 -2.00 14.66
N SER A 33 -6.06 -1.14 13.83
CA SER A 33 -6.92 -1.60 12.75
C SER A 33 -6.08 -2.31 11.69
N ALA A 34 -6.46 -3.55 11.36
CA ALA A 34 -5.68 -4.36 10.44
C ALA A 34 -6.59 -5.07 9.43
N TYR A 35 -6.17 -5.04 8.17
CA TYR A 35 -6.78 -5.71 7.03
C TYR A 35 -5.71 -6.52 6.29
N ALA A 36 -6.14 -7.36 5.35
CA ALA A 36 -5.24 -8.15 4.52
C ALA A 36 -5.71 -8.19 3.06
N ILE A 37 -4.83 -8.66 2.21
CA ILE A 37 -5.16 -9.15 0.87
C ILE A 37 -4.60 -10.56 0.73
N CYS A 38 -5.30 -11.44 0.00
CA CYS A 38 -4.76 -12.76 -0.35
C CYS A 38 -3.74 -12.67 -1.49
N GLY A 39 -3.20 -13.79 -1.93
CA GLY A 39 -2.17 -13.83 -2.96
C GLY A 39 -0.77 -13.45 -2.47
N ALA A 40 0.18 -13.62 -3.36
CA ALA A 40 1.58 -13.26 -3.21
C ALA A 40 2.08 -12.69 -4.55
N TYR A 41 3.32 -12.97 -4.97
CA TYR A 41 3.81 -12.52 -6.28
C TYR A 41 3.25 -13.32 -7.45
N GLY A 42 3.05 -14.63 -7.25
CA GLY A 42 2.71 -15.56 -8.32
C GLY A 42 1.22 -15.63 -8.68
N TYR A 43 0.95 -16.24 -9.82
CA TYR A 43 -0.37 -16.65 -10.29
C TYR A 43 -0.34 -18.12 -10.70
N PRO A 44 -1.34 -18.95 -10.33
CA PRO A 44 -2.54 -18.67 -9.54
C PRO A 44 -2.25 -18.17 -8.13
N SER A 45 -3.15 -17.30 -7.61
CA SER A 45 -2.97 -16.63 -6.33
C SER A 45 -3.08 -17.59 -5.13
N THR A 46 -2.20 -17.45 -4.14
CA THR A 46 -2.31 -18.15 -2.85
C THR A 46 -3.54 -17.65 -2.08
N THR A 47 -4.37 -18.56 -1.61
CA THR A 47 -5.66 -18.27 -0.96
C THR A 47 -5.89 -19.20 0.22
N VAL A 48 -6.81 -18.84 1.11
CA VAL A 48 -7.28 -19.71 2.22
C VAL A 48 -8.29 -20.73 1.72
N THR A 49 -9.24 -20.31 0.88
CA THR A 49 -10.40 -21.13 0.48
C THR A 49 -10.23 -21.81 -0.86
N GLY A 50 -9.07 -21.66 -1.51
CA GLY A 50 -8.84 -22.13 -2.88
C GLY A 50 -9.42 -21.20 -3.97
N SER A 51 -9.94 -20.01 -3.59
CA SER A 51 -10.53 -19.05 -4.53
C SER A 51 -10.39 -17.62 -4.01
N VAL A 52 -9.82 -16.73 -4.84
CA VAL A 52 -9.71 -15.29 -4.53
C VAL A 52 -11.08 -14.69 -4.24
N SER A 53 -12.09 -15.03 -5.05
CA SER A 53 -13.45 -14.52 -4.86
C SER A 53 -14.05 -14.96 -3.54
N LYS A 54 -13.84 -16.21 -3.12
CA LYS A 54 -14.32 -16.72 -1.82
C LYS A 54 -13.57 -16.10 -0.66
N ASP A 55 -12.26 -15.91 -0.77
CA ASP A 55 -11.48 -15.24 0.27
C ASP A 55 -12.02 -13.81 0.50
N ILE A 56 -12.22 -13.03 -0.57
CA ILE A 56 -12.80 -11.68 -0.47
C ILE A 56 -14.22 -11.72 0.08
N MET A 57 -15.05 -12.66 -0.39
CA MET A 57 -16.47 -12.72 -0.02
C MET A 57 -16.69 -13.11 1.44
N PHE A 58 -15.95 -14.11 1.95
CA PHE A 58 -16.25 -14.76 3.22
C PHE A 58 -15.31 -14.42 4.38
N ILE A 59 -14.18 -13.73 4.10
CA ILE A 59 -13.22 -13.34 5.14
C ILE A 59 -13.21 -11.82 5.24
N ASP A 60 -13.77 -11.30 6.33
CA ASP A 60 -14.02 -9.85 6.50
C ASP A 60 -12.77 -9.00 6.35
N GLU A 61 -11.62 -9.50 6.78
CA GLU A 61 -10.36 -8.79 6.72
C GLU A 61 -9.74 -8.73 5.33
N ILE A 62 -10.15 -9.62 4.40
CA ILE A 62 -9.58 -9.65 3.04
C ILE A 62 -10.32 -8.69 2.12
N LEU A 63 -9.58 -7.68 1.64
CA LEU A 63 -10.09 -6.59 0.80
C LEU A 63 -9.78 -6.76 -0.69
N GLY A 64 -8.85 -7.61 -1.06
CA GLY A 64 -8.38 -7.77 -2.43
C GLY A 64 -7.34 -8.87 -2.57
N VAL A 65 -6.51 -8.78 -3.61
CA VAL A 65 -5.47 -9.76 -3.92
C VAL A 65 -4.14 -9.07 -4.27
N LYS A 66 -3.03 -9.69 -3.90
CA LYS A 66 -1.66 -9.33 -4.32
C LYS A 66 -1.27 -10.08 -5.57
N LEU A 67 -0.57 -9.39 -6.46
CA LEU A 67 0.09 -9.95 -7.63
C LEU A 67 1.35 -9.14 -7.93
N ALA A 68 2.39 -9.75 -8.50
CA ALA A 68 3.51 -9.04 -9.09
C ALA A 68 3.42 -9.08 -10.61
N ILE A 69 3.72 -7.95 -11.26
CA ILE A 69 3.83 -7.86 -12.72
C ILE A 69 5.10 -7.10 -13.11
N SER A 70 5.56 -7.34 -14.32
CA SER A 70 6.78 -6.69 -14.83
C SER A 70 7.97 -6.86 -13.90
N ASP A 71 8.08 -8.02 -13.25
CA ASP A 71 9.14 -8.39 -12.29
C ASP A 71 9.77 -9.72 -12.67
N HIS A 72 11.10 -9.79 -12.62
CA HIS A 72 11.86 -11.00 -12.98
C HIS A 72 11.58 -12.19 -12.05
N ARG A 73 11.06 -11.97 -10.86
CA ARG A 73 10.71 -12.99 -9.85
C ARG A 73 9.27 -13.50 -10.00
N ALA A 74 8.45 -12.84 -10.79
CA ALA A 74 7.08 -13.24 -11.01
C ALA A 74 6.91 -13.67 -12.48
N PRO A 75 6.40 -14.88 -12.74
CA PRO A 75 6.04 -15.27 -14.08
C PRO A 75 5.04 -14.26 -14.64
N ASN A 76 5.26 -13.89 -15.89
CA ASN A 76 4.45 -12.89 -16.55
C ASN A 76 3.06 -13.44 -16.79
N ILE A 77 2.11 -13.02 -15.98
CA ILE A 77 0.69 -13.25 -16.22
C ILE A 77 0.31 -12.67 -17.60
N THR A 78 -0.48 -13.39 -18.36
CA THR A 78 -1.04 -12.88 -19.62
C THR A 78 -2.12 -11.83 -19.36
N THR A 79 -2.41 -11.00 -20.36
CA THR A 79 -3.47 -9.99 -20.24
C THR A 79 -4.84 -10.65 -20.00
N GLU A 80 -5.12 -11.80 -20.58
CA GLU A 80 -6.34 -12.59 -20.35
C GLU A 80 -6.46 -13.06 -18.90
N GLU A 81 -5.39 -13.57 -18.33
CA GLU A 81 -5.37 -13.99 -16.91
C GLU A 81 -5.55 -12.80 -15.97
N LEU A 82 -4.92 -11.66 -16.28
CA LEU A 82 -5.09 -10.42 -15.52
C LEU A 82 -6.53 -9.92 -15.57
N ILE A 83 -7.15 -9.94 -16.74
CA ILE A 83 -8.57 -9.57 -16.92
C ILE A 83 -9.48 -10.52 -16.12
N ARG A 84 -9.22 -11.82 -16.17
CA ARG A 84 -9.99 -12.81 -15.39
C ARG A 84 -9.88 -12.54 -13.89
N LEU A 85 -8.65 -12.39 -13.39
CA LEU A 85 -8.42 -12.08 -11.98
C LEU A 85 -9.11 -10.77 -11.58
N ALA A 86 -9.02 -9.73 -12.39
CA ALA A 86 -9.66 -8.45 -12.12
C ALA A 86 -11.19 -8.54 -12.10
N SER A 87 -11.77 -9.35 -12.98
CA SER A 87 -13.22 -9.64 -12.98
C SER A 87 -13.65 -10.36 -11.71
N ASP A 88 -12.91 -11.40 -11.30
CA ASP A 88 -13.20 -12.20 -10.11
C ASP A 88 -13.15 -11.33 -8.85
N VAL A 89 -12.09 -10.54 -8.71
CA VAL A 89 -11.86 -9.64 -7.58
C VAL A 89 -12.95 -8.56 -7.49
N ARG A 90 -13.24 -7.91 -8.64
CA ARG A 90 -14.28 -6.88 -8.72
C ARG A 90 -15.67 -7.43 -8.37
N THR A 91 -16.03 -8.60 -8.93
CA THR A 91 -17.33 -9.23 -8.66
C THR A 91 -17.46 -9.55 -7.17
N ALA A 92 -16.44 -10.16 -6.57
CA ALA A 92 -16.44 -10.47 -5.15
C ALA A 92 -16.54 -9.21 -4.27
N GLY A 93 -15.80 -8.15 -4.62
CA GLY A 93 -15.89 -6.86 -3.93
C GLY A 93 -17.30 -6.26 -3.99
N MET A 94 -17.90 -6.21 -5.18
CA MET A 94 -19.27 -5.70 -5.35
C MET A 94 -20.31 -6.48 -4.54
N LEU A 95 -20.19 -7.81 -4.49
CA LEU A 95 -21.13 -8.66 -3.77
C LEU A 95 -20.96 -8.59 -2.25
N SER A 96 -19.76 -8.31 -1.76
CA SER A 96 -19.44 -8.24 -0.33
C SER A 96 -19.37 -6.82 0.25
N GLY A 97 -19.56 -5.78 -0.59
CA GLY A 97 -19.42 -4.38 -0.16
C GLY A 97 -17.98 -4.00 0.19
N LYS A 98 -17.00 -4.62 -0.47
CA LYS A 98 -15.58 -4.38 -0.28
C LYS A 98 -14.95 -3.77 -1.53
N PRO A 99 -13.76 -3.13 -1.45
CA PRO A 99 -13.12 -2.51 -2.61
C PRO A 99 -12.86 -3.48 -3.77
N GLY A 100 -12.46 -4.71 -3.48
CA GLY A 100 -12.20 -5.72 -4.51
C GLY A 100 -11.16 -5.23 -5.53
N PHE A 101 -9.88 -5.18 -5.13
CA PHE A 101 -8.80 -4.63 -5.94
C PHE A 101 -7.59 -5.58 -6.04
N ILE A 102 -6.75 -5.35 -7.02
CA ILE A 102 -5.46 -6.04 -7.19
C ILE A 102 -4.35 -5.07 -6.81
N CYS A 103 -3.63 -5.36 -5.72
CA CYS A 103 -2.38 -4.69 -5.40
C CYS A 103 -1.28 -5.24 -6.30
N LEU A 104 -0.78 -4.42 -7.22
CA LEU A 104 0.23 -4.81 -8.19
C LEU A 104 1.62 -4.39 -7.70
N HIS A 105 2.44 -5.36 -7.27
CA HIS A 105 3.86 -5.11 -7.10
C HIS A 105 4.50 -4.89 -8.47
N MET A 106 5.04 -3.70 -8.68
CA MET A 106 5.71 -3.35 -9.93
C MET A 106 7.19 -3.68 -9.87
N GLY A 107 7.66 -4.50 -10.80
CA GLY A 107 9.08 -4.76 -11.00
C GLY A 107 9.76 -3.73 -11.90
N GLY A 108 11.02 -4.01 -12.26
CA GLY A 108 11.85 -3.19 -13.15
C GLY A 108 11.83 -3.61 -14.63
N ASP A 109 10.87 -4.41 -15.07
CA ASP A 109 10.75 -4.84 -16.47
C ASP A 109 10.23 -3.67 -17.34
N LYS A 110 10.79 -3.53 -18.54
CA LYS A 110 10.46 -2.48 -19.52
C LYS A 110 8.97 -2.39 -19.91
N ARG A 111 8.18 -3.43 -19.63
CA ARG A 111 6.74 -3.41 -19.89
C ARG A 111 5.96 -2.49 -18.96
N ALA A 112 6.51 -2.14 -17.80
CA ALA A 112 5.89 -1.26 -16.82
C ALA A 112 4.38 -1.57 -16.63
N LEU A 113 3.48 -0.62 -16.82
CA LEU A 113 2.02 -0.80 -16.71
C LEU A 113 1.32 -1.25 -18.01
N LYS A 114 2.06 -1.59 -19.06
CA LYS A 114 1.45 -2.03 -20.32
C LYS A 114 0.39 -3.13 -20.17
N PRO A 115 0.58 -4.21 -19.35
CA PRO A 115 -0.46 -5.21 -19.16
C PRO A 115 -1.77 -4.66 -18.58
N VAL A 116 -1.68 -3.63 -17.72
CA VAL A 116 -2.85 -2.96 -17.15
C VAL A 116 -3.56 -2.12 -18.20
N PHE A 117 -2.83 -1.34 -19.00
CA PHE A 117 -3.42 -0.56 -20.09
C PHE A 117 -4.11 -1.45 -21.11
N GLU A 118 -3.49 -2.55 -21.52
CA GLU A 118 -4.11 -3.53 -22.42
C GLU A 118 -5.41 -4.12 -21.84
N ALA A 119 -5.45 -4.41 -20.54
CA ALA A 119 -6.65 -4.90 -19.87
C ALA A 119 -7.76 -3.85 -19.87
N LEU A 120 -7.42 -2.58 -19.62
CA LEU A 120 -8.38 -1.46 -19.62
C LEU A 120 -8.92 -1.15 -21.02
N GLU A 121 -8.08 -1.22 -22.06
CA GLU A 121 -8.50 -1.02 -23.44
C GLU A 121 -9.49 -2.10 -23.94
N ARG A 122 -9.33 -3.33 -23.46
CA ARG A 122 -10.09 -4.51 -23.88
C ARG A 122 -11.36 -4.76 -23.08
N THR A 123 -11.55 -4.06 -21.98
CA THR A 123 -12.66 -4.31 -21.04
C THR A 123 -13.24 -3.03 -20.47
N SER A 124 -14.40 -3.14 -19.81
CA SER A 124 -15.01 -2.06 -19.02
C SER A 124 -14.63 -2.11 -17.53
N ILE A 125 -13.60 -2.87 -17.16
CA ILE A 125 -13.10 -2.92 -15.78
C ILE A 125 -12.57 -1.53 -15.42
N PRO A 126 -13.04 -0.92 -14.31
CA PRO A 126 -12.60 0.43 -13.96
C PRO A 126 -11.14 0.44 -13.46
N PRO A 127 -10.38 1.51 -13.74
CA PRO A 127 -8.98 1.64 -13.29
C PRO A 127 -8.78 1.41 -11.80
N LYS A 128 -9.73 1.79 -10.93
CA LYS A 128 -9.65 1.57 -9.48
C LYS A 128 -9.48 0.11 -9.05
N THR A 129 -9.74 -0.85 -9.94
CA THR A 129 -9.52 -2.28 -9.68
C THR A 129 -8.03 -2.63 -9.59
N PHE A 130 -7.16 -1.82 -10.17
CA PHE A 130 -5.71 -2.01 -10.16
C PHE A 130 -5.04 -0.93 -9.29
N GLN A 131 -4.16 -1.34 -8.39
CA GLN A 131 -3.40 -0.44 -7.52
C GLN A 131 -1.91 -0.78 -7.61
N PRO A 132 -1.18 -0.20 -8.59
CA PRO A 132 0.25 -0.39 -8.72
C PRO A 132 0.99 0.30 -7.57
N THR A 133 1.87 -0.46 -6.90
CA THR A 133 2.80 0.03 -5.87
C THR A 133 4.24 0.02 -6.36
N HIS A 134 5.12 0.75 -5.68
CA HIS A 134 6.53 0.97 -6.03
C HIS A 134 6.74 1.73 -7.34
N VAL A 135 5.79 2.57 -7.73
CA VAL A 135 5.81 3.22 -9.05
C VAL A 135 6.96 4.23 -9.21
N GLY A 136 7.60 4.66 -8.12
CA GLY A 136 8.77 5.54 -8.14
C GLY A 136 10.11 4.84 -8.42
N ARG A 137 10.13 3.53 -8.73
CA ARG A 137 11.37 2.77 -8.96
C ARG A 137 12.12 3.15 -10.24
N ASP A 138 11.38 3.52 -11.26
CA ASP A 138 11.89 3.79 -12.60
C ASP A 138 11.12 4.95 -13.23
N ALA A 139 11.80 5.78 -14.00
CA ALA A 139 11.20 6.97 -14.61
C ALA A 139 10.08 6.64 -15.59
N ASN A 140 10.23 5.57 -16.40
CA ASN A 140 9.20 5.18 -17.37
C ASN A 140 7.96 4.62 -16.64
N LEU A 141 8.18 3.85 -15.59
CA LEU A 141 7.09 3.35 -14.74
C LEU A 141 6.33 4.50 -14.07
N LEU A 142 7.05 5.52 -13.57
CA LEU A 142 6.43 6.69 -12.97
C LEU A 142 5.58 7.49 -13.97
N GLU A 143 6.05 7.66 -15.21
CA GLU A 143 5.27 8.30 -16.27
C GLU A 143 4.00 7.52 -16.63
N ASP A 144 4.10 6.20 -16.74
CA ASP A 144 2.92 5.33 -16.94
C ASP A 144 1.96 5.39 -15.76
N ALA A 145 2.48 5.42 -14.53
CA ALA A 145 1.67 5.58 -13.33
C ALA A 145 0.90 6.91 -13.32
N PHE A 146 1.52 8.01 -13.75
CA PHE A 146 0.83 9.30 -13.86
C PHE A 146 -0.28 9.28 -14.91
N LYS A 147 -0.05 8.64 -16.06
CA LYS A 147 -1.11 8.42 -17.06
C LYS A 147 -2.25 7.62 -16.48
N PHE A 148 -1.93 6.54 -15.75
CA PHE A 148 -2.92 5.68 -15.10
C PHE A 148 -3.72 6.43 -14.03
N ALA A 149 -3.09 7.27 -13.21
CA ALA A 149 -3.77 8.10 -12.21
C ALA A 149 -4.72 9.11 -12.85
N LYS A 150 -4.34 9.73 -13.98
CA LYS A 150 -5.20 10.62 -14.77
C LYS A 150 -6.42 9.90 -15.37
N MET A 151 -6.35 8.58 -15.56
CA MET A 151 -7.50 7.75 -15.94
C MET A 151 -8.40 7.37 -14.76
N GLY A 152 -8.08 7.79 -13.53
CA GLY A 152 -8.83 7.52 -12.31
C GLY A 152 -8.33 6.33 -11.48
N GLY A 153 -7.20 5.74 -11.84
CA GLY A 153 -6.52 4.72 -11.04
C GLY A 153 -5.83 5.31 -9.81
N THR A 154 -5.52 4.50 -8.82
CA THR A 154 -4.72 4.91 -7.65
C THR A 154 -3.32 4.33 -7.78
N ILE A 155 -2.31 5.14 -7.54
CA ILE A 155 -0.88 4.77 -7.59
C ILE A 155 -0.25 4.91 -6.21
N ASP A 156 0.77 4.10 -5.92
CA ASP A 156 1.42 4.10 -4.63
C ASP A 156 2.93 4.30 -4.72
N LEU A 157 3.42 5.29 -3.99
CA LEU A 157 4.83 5.59 -3.80
C LEU A 157 5.32 4.95 -2.51
N THR A 158 6.30 4.07 -2.62
CA THR A 158 6.92 3.43 -1.46
C THR A 158 7.95 4.37 -0.83
N CYS A 159 7.75 4.70 0.43
CA CYS A 159 8.69 5.47 1.23
C CYS A 159 9.98 4.67 1.45
N GLY A 160 11.08 5.34 1.66
CA GLY A 160 12.38 4.72 1.92
C GLY A 160 12.91 5.02 3.31
N GLU A 161 14.14 4.60 3.57
CA GLU A 161 14.80 4.72 4.88
C GLU A 161 16.03 5.61 4.84
N SER A 162 16.48 6.00 3.67
CA SER A 162 17.63 6.89 3.46
C SER A 162 17.19 8.25 2.94
N GLU A 163 17.99 9.26 3.19
CA GLU A 163 17.77 10.63 2.69
C GLU A 163 17.60 10.67 1.17
N SER A 164 18.41 9.90 0.42
CA SER A 164 18.27 9.80 -1.04
C SER A 164 16.93 9.23 -1.48
N LYS A 165 16.34 8.31 -0.70
CA LYS A 165 15.01 7.78 -0.96
C LYS A 165 13.92 8.77 -0.60
N PHE A 166 14.06 9.50 0.52
CA PHE A 166 13.14 10.58 0.87
C PHE A 166 13.08 11.65 -0.20
N HIS A 167 14.23 12.05 -0.72
CA HIS A 167 14.34 13.02 -1.82
C HIS A 167 13.69 12.51 -3.11
N SER A 168 13.94 11.25 -3.49
CA SER A 168 13.33 10.63 -4.67
C SER A 168 11.80 10.58 -4.60
N VAL A 169 11.22 10.30 -3.43
CA VAL A 169 9.77 10.32 -3.25
C VAL A 169 9.23 11.75 -3.29
N ALA A 170 9.94 12.71 -2.70
CA ALA A 170 9.59 14.13 -2.76
C ALA A 170 9.55 14.63 -4.20
N ASP A 171 10.55 14.29 -5.00
CA ASP A 171 10.60 14.64 -6.43
C ASP A 171 9.46 14.02 -7.23
N ALA A 172 9.11 12.76 -6.95
CA ALA A 172 7.96 12.12 -7.58
C ALA A 172 6.63 12.82 -7.24
N VAL A 173 6.45 13.27 -5.99
CA VAL A 173 5.26 14.03 -5.55
C VAL A 173 5.22 15.41 -6.21
N LYS A 174 6.35 16.13 -6.26
CA LYS A 174 6.44 17.43 -6.96
C LYS A 174 6.10 17.28 -8.44
N LYS A 175 6.73 16.30 -9.11
CA LYS A 175 6.49 16.01 -10.54
C LYS A 175 5.03 15.64 -10.79
N ALA A 176 4.40 14.87 -9.91
CA ALA A 176 2.97 14.56 -10.01
C ALA A 176 2.10 15.83 -9.98
N LYS A 177 2.38 16.77 -9.07
CA LYS A 177 1.68 18.07 -8.97
C LYS A 177 1.91 18.90 -10.23
N GLU A 178 3.15 19.05 -10.69
CA GLU A 178 3.52 19.81 -11.90
C GLU A 178 2.83 19.27 -13.17
N GLU A 179 2.70 17.95 -13.27
CA GLU A 179 2.03 17.31 -14.40
C GLU A 179 0.50 17.25 -14.28
N GLY A 180 -0.09 17.79 -13.20
CA GLY A 180 -1.53 17.81 -12.99
C GLY A 180 -2.12 16.41 -12.72
N VAL A 181 -1.37 15.54 -12.03
CA VAL A 181 -1.90 14.27 -11.52
C VAL A 181 -2.89 14.57 -10.39
N PRO A 182 -4.10 13.97 -10.38
CA PRO A 182 -5.02 14.12 -9.26
C PRO A 182 -4.39 13.59 -7.97
N MET A 183 -4.05 14.48 -7.03
CA MET A 183 -3.29 14.09 -5.83
C MET A 183 -4.06 13.15 -4.91
N GLU A 184 -5.38 13.13 -4.95
CA GLU A 184 -6.22 12.15 -4.25
C GLU A 184 -6.07 10.71 -4.81
N LYS A 185 -5.39 10.55 -5.95
CA LYS A 185 -5.03 9.26 -6.55
C LYS A 185 -3.60 8.82 -6.25
N VAL A 186 -2.87 9.60 -5.47
CA VAL A 186 -1.52 9.26 -5.04
C VAL A 186 -1.54 8.84 -3.57
N THR A 187 -0.98 7.69 -3.27
CA THR A 187 -0.80 7.19 -1.90
C THR A 187 0.68 6.99 -1.59
N MET A 188 0.99 6.91 -0.32
CA MET A 188 2.30 6.49 0.16
C MET A 188 2.17 5.26 1.07
N SER A 189 3.09 4.32 0.92
CA SER A 189 3.19 3.13 1.78
C SER A 189 4.61 2.94 2.33
N SER A 190 4.72 2.23 3.45
CA SER A 190 6.00 1.94 4.09
C SER A 190 6.70 0.72 3.51
N ASP A 191 5.99 -0.19 2.88
CA ASP A 191 6.47 -1.56 2.64
C ASP A 191 7.04 -2.20 3.92
N GLY A 192 6.50 -1.77 5.09
CA GLY A 192 7.00 -2.10 6.42
C GLY A 192 7.04 -3.59 6.66
N GLN A 193 8.14 -4.07 7.25
CA GLN A 193 8.47 -5.49 7.42
C GLN A 193 8.69 -6.24 6.09
N GLY A 194 8.63 -5.54 4.95
CA GLY A 194 9.07 -6.05 3.66
C GLY A 194 10.59 -6.09 3.56
N SER A 195 11.14 -7.12 2.90
CA SER A 195 12.56 -7.19 2.63
C SER A 195 12.94 -6.37 1.40
N TRP A 196 14.06 -5.68 1.48
CA TRP A 196 14.71 -5.06 0.32
C TRP A 196 16.09 -5.67 0.09
N SER A 197 16.60 -5.60 -1.13
CA SER A 197 17.87 -6.18 -1.52
C SER A 197 18.60 -5.27 -2.49
N ASN A 198 19.89 -5.08 -2.26
CA ASN A 198 20.79 -4.39 -3.17
C ASN A 198 21.70 -5.39 -3.86
N TYR A 199 21.88 -5.22 -5.16
CA TYR A 199 22.72 -6.07 -5.99
C TYR A 199 23.83 -5.23 -6.63
N ASP A 200 24.99 -5.85 -6.86
CA ASP A 200 26.08 -5.24 -7.64
C ASP A 200 25.79 -5.28 -9.15
N ALA A 201 26.72 -4.76 -9.93
CA ALA A 201 26.60 -4.70 -11.39
C ALA A 201 26.54 -6.09 -12.06
N GLU A 202 27.06 -7.11 -11.39
CA GLU A 202 27.08 -8.52 -11.81
C GLU A 202 25.80 -9.27 -11.36
N GLY A 203 24.88 -8.62 -10.61
CA GLY A 203 23.65 -9.20 -10.12
C GLY A 203 23.82 -10.06 -8.86
N LYS A 204 24.95 -9.93 -8.13
CA LYS A 204 25.18 -10.61 -6.87
C LYS A 204 24.58 -9.78 -5.73
N LEU A 205 23.91 -10.45 -4.79
CA LEU A 205 23.38 -9.83 -3.59
C LEU A 205 24.50 -9.23 -2.73
N VAL A 206 24.44 -7.93 -2.49
CA VAL A 206 25.41 -7.18 -1.67
C VAL A 206 24.85 -6.92 -0.28
N GLU A 207 23.57 -6.58 -0.21
CA GLU A 207 22.92 -6.20 1.03
C GLU A 207 21.46 -6.60 1.03
N ILE A 208 20.95 -6.97 2.20
CA ILE A 208 19.53 -7.22 2.45
C ILE A 208 19.13 -6.55 3.76
N GLY A 209 17.93 -5.96 3.78
CA GLY A 209 17.35 -5.35 4.96
C GLY A 209 15.85 -5.52 5.01
N VAL A 210 15.26 -4.92 6.03
CA VAL A 210 13.81 -4.94 6.28
C VAL A 210 13.36 -3.50 6.47
N SER A 211 12.27 -3.12 5.82
CA SER A 211 11.73 -1.76 5.90
C SER A 211 11.02 -1.51 7.22
N ASP A 212 11.20 -0.31 7.77
CA ASP A 212 10.52 0.15 8.97
C ASP A 212 9.06 0.58 8.68
N VAL A 213 8.19 0.43 9.67
CA VAL A 213 6.78 0.79 9.54
C VAL A 213 6.53 2.30 9.69
N ASP A 214 7.50 3.06 10.18
CA ASP A 214 7.38 4.51 10.41
C ASP A 214 7.85 5.37 9.23
N THR A 215 8.30 4.75 8.13
CA THR A 215 8.87 5.46 6.97
C THR A 215 7.90 6.48 6.36
N ILE A 216 6.58 6.22 6.38
CA ILE A 216 5.58 7.19 5.91
C ILE A 216 5.65 8.47 6.74
N TYR A 217 5.70 8.36 8.07
CA TYR A 217 5.80 9.51 8.96
C TYR A 217 7.11 10.28 8.72
N ARG A 218 8.25 9.57 8.68
CA ARG A 218 9.56 10.19 8.40
C ARG A 218 9.58 10.88 7.04
N GLN A 219 8.98 10.29 6.02
CA GLN A 219 8.85 10.87 4.68
C GLN A 219 8.03 12.16 4.69
N ILE A 220 6.89 12.17 5.36
CA ILE A 220 6.02 13.36 5.46
C ILE A 220 6.77 14.49 6.18
N VAL A 221 7.43 14.19 7.30
CA VAL A 221 8.21 15.19 8.06
C VAL A 221 9.36 15.74 7.23
N TYR A 222 10.07 14.87 6.50
CA TYR A 222 11.15 15.29 5.59
C TYR A 222 10.62 16.25 4.51
N MET A 223 9.56 15.89 3.81
CA MET A 223 9.00 16.72 2.74
C MET A 223 8.47 18.06 3.26
N ALA A 224 7.91 18.09 4.47
CA ALA A 224 7.44 19.33 5.07
C ALA A 224 8.59 20.26 5.49
N LYS A 225 9.65 19.70 6.10
CA LYS A 225 10.75 20.50 6.68
C LYS A 225 11.84 20.83 5.66
N GLU A 226 12.30 19.85 4.91
CA GLU A 226 13.46 19.99 4.03
C GLU A 226 13.06 20.44 2.62
N GLU A 227 11.87 20.02 2.17
CA GLU A 227 11.37 20.35 0.83
C GLU A 227 10.31 21.47 0.84
N ASN A 228 9.96 21.98 2.03
CA ASN A 228 9.01 23.07 2.26
C ASN A 228 7.66 22.87 1.56
N MET A 229 7.17 21.63 1.56
CA MET A 229 5.88 21.25 0.98
C MET A 229 4.74 21.41 1.98
N ASP A 230 3.52 21.63 1.50
CA ASP A 230 2.35 21.79 2.34
C ASP A 230 2.05 20.53 3.16
N PHE A 231 2.06 20.66 4.48
CA PHE A 231 1.94 19.54 5.41
C PHE A 231 0.56 18.86 5.36
N GLU A 232 -0.52 19.61 5.16
CA GLU A 232 -1.87 19.06 5.09
C GLU A 232 -2.05 18.20 3.82
N GLU A 233 -1.54 18.68 2.69
CA GLU A 233 -1.53 17.89 1.44
C GLU A 233 -0.71 16.61 1.60
N LEU A 234 0.45 16.69 2.26
CA LEU A 234 1.31 15.53 2.50
C LEU A 234 0.65 14.49 3.41
N LEU A 235 -0.04 14.93 4.46
CA LEU A 235 -0.79 14.04 5.34
C LEU A 235 -1.84 13.23 4.57
N ALA A 236 -2.50 13.84 3.59
CA ALA A 236 -3.51 13.14 2.79
C ALA A 236 -2.95 11.92 2.06
N LEU A 237 -1.68 11.96 1.60
CA LEU A 237 -1.02 10.85 0.89
C LEU A 237 -0.86 9.58 1.75
N GLY A 238 -0.73 9.74 3.07
CA GLY A 238 -0.56 8.63 4.03
C GLY A 238 -1.81 8.33 4.87
N THR A 239 -2.90 9.11 4.73
CA THR A 239 -4.10 8.98 5.57
C THR A 239 -5.38 8.89 4.75
N LYS A 240 -5.89 10.01 4.25
CA LYS A 240 -7.14 10.11 3.53
C LYS A 240 -7.12 9.31 2.21
N ASN A 241 -6.06 9.47 1.42
CA ASN A 241 -6.00 8.85 0.10
C ASN A 241 -5.96 7.30 0.18
N PRO A 242 -5.11 6.65 1.03
CA PRO A 242 -5.20 5.19 1.19
C PRO A 242 -6.55 4.75 1.77
N ALA A 243 -7.18 5.52 2.66
CA ALA A 243 -8.52 5.20 3.16
C ALA A 243 -9.57 5.27 2.04
N MET A 244 -9.48 6.23 1.12
CA MET A 244 -10.33 6.31 -0.07
C MET A 244 -10.08 5.16 -1.04
N ALA A 245 -8.81 4.81 -1.29
CA ALA A 245 -8.42 3.71 -2.17
C ALA A 245 -8.94 2.35 -1.68
N LEU A 246 -8.98 2.17 -0.36
CA LEU A 246 -9.50 0.96 0.29
C LEU A 246 -10.99 1.03 0.63
N GLU A 247 -11.71 2.07 0.18
CA GLU A 247 -13.13 2.30 0.49
C GLU A 247 -13.45 2.29 2.01
N LEU A 248 -12.47 2.69 2.82
CA LEU A 248 -12.59 2.84 4.27
C LEU A 248 -12.92 4.28 4.70
N TYR A 249 -12.78 5.24 3.78
CA TYR A 249 -13.14 6.64 4.04
C TYR A 249 -14.67 6.79 4.06
N PRO A 250 -15.26 7.54 5.00
CA PRO A 250 -14.65 8.39 6.03
C PRO A 250 -14.42 7.70 7.38
N LYS A 251 -14.71 6.42 7.51
CA LYS A 251 -14.49 5.69 8.77
C LYS A 251 -13.02 5.76 9.20
N LYS A 252 -12.08 5.70 8.24
CA LYS A 252 -10.65 5.96 8.38
C LYS A 252 -10.24 7.18 7.57
N GLY A 253 -9.10 7.78 7.92
CA GLY A 253 -8.52 8.91 7.18
C GLY A 253 -9.23 10.25 7.35
N ALA A 254 -10.07 10.39 8.39
CA ALA A 254 -10.75 11.63 8.73
C ALA A 254 -10.92 11.78 10.25
N VAL A 255 -10.96 13.01 10.72
CA VAL A 255 -11.36 13.37 12.09
C VAL A 255 -12.72 14.05 11.99
N LYS A 256 -13.79 13.25 12.10
CA LYS A 256 -15.18 13.75 12.07
C LYS A 256 -16.12 12.79 12.78
N GLU A 257 -17.35 13.20 12.96
CA GLU A 257 -18.40 12.37 13.55
C GLU A 257 -18.53 11.02 12.80
N GLU A 258 -18.68 9.94 13.54
CA GLU A 258 -18.75 8.54 13.07
C GLU A 258 -17.44 7.96 12.50
N SER A 259 -16.35 8.74 12.44
CA SER A 259 -15.02 8.18 12.13
C SER A 259 -14.42 7.47 13.34
N ASP A 260 -13.62 6.43 13.08
CA ASP A 260 -12.80 5.84 14.14
C ASP A 260 -11.83 6.88 14.69
N ALA A 261 -11.68 6.93 16.01
CA ALA A 261 -10.79 7.89 16.66
C ALA A 261 -9.32 7.43 16.52
N ASP A 262 -8.79 7.56 15.32
CA ASP A 262 -7.38 7.38 14.98
C ASP A 262 -6.75 8.76 14.84
N ILE A 263 -6.08 9.23 15.90
CA ILE A 263 -5.66 10.65 16.02
C ILE A 263 -4.18 10.70 16.37
N LEU A 264 -3.47 11.57 15.67
CA LEU A 264 -2.10 11.95 16.00
C LEU A 264 -2.12 13.38 16.54
N ILE A 265 -1.50 13.60 17.69
CA ILE A 265 -1.20 14.93 18.22
C ILE A 265 0.30 15.11 18.07
N MET A 266 0.68 16.20 17.43
CA MET A 266 2.07 16.52 17.09
C MET A 266 2.47 17.86 17.71
N ASN A 267 3.74 17.98 18.07
CA ASN A 267 4.34 19.24 18.48
C ASN A 267 4.56 20.16 17.26
N GLU A 268 4.87 21.42 17.50
CA GLU A 268 5.16 22.41 16.42
C GLU A 268 6.35 21.96 15.53
N ASP A 269 7.28 21.21 16.08
CA ASP A 269 8.41 20.63 15.35
C ASP A 269 8.06 19.33 14.58
N LEU A 270 6.78 19.00 14.50
CA LEU A 270 6.23 17.80 13.88
C LEU A 270 6.63 16.49 14.58
N SER A 271 7.24 16.51 15.76
CA SER A 271 7.44 15.32 16.57
C SER A 271 6.11 14.80 17.12
N LEU A 272 5.99 13.47 17.25
CA LEU A 272 4.78 12.84 17.80
C LEU A 272 4.74 13.01 19.32
N ASP A 273 3.68 13.63 19.83
CA ASP A 273 3.36 13.70 21.25
C ASP A 273 2.43 12.55 21.65
N THR A 274 1.25 12.44 21.02
CA THR A 274 0.24 11.45 21.36
C THR A 274 -0.26 10.71 20.11
N VAL A 275 -0.43 9.41 20.26
CA VAL A 275 -1.06 8.54 19.24
C VAL A 275 -2.25 7.84 19.86
N ILE A 276 -3.42 8.03 19.27
CA ILE A 276 -4.67 7.39 19.65
C ILE A 276 -5.06 6.46 18.50
N ALA A 277 -5.35 5.20 18.79
CA ALA A 277 -5.88 4.24 17.83
C ALA A 277 -7.21 3.66 18.37
N MET A 278 -8.26 3.72 17.55
CA MET A 278 -9.60 3.26 17.94
C MET A 278 -10.09 3.86 19.27
N GLY A 279 -9.75 5.13 19.53
CA GLY A 279 -10.09 5.83 20.77
C GLY A 279 -9.22 5.50 21.99
N VAL A 280 -8.24 4.61 21.85
CA VAL A 280 -7.34 4.21 22.94
C VAL A 280 -5.97 4.88 22.77
N PRO A 281 -5.46 5.61 23.77
CA PRO A 281 -4.11 6.16 23.74
C PRO A 281 -3.06 5.03 23.68
N MET A 282 -2.28 4.98 22.62
CA MET A 282 -1.16 4.05 22.42
C MET A 282 0.17 4.66 22.85
N MET A 283 0.28 5.99 22.73
CA MET A 283 1.44 6.79 23.08
C MET A 283 0.95 8.13 23.65
N ARG A 284 1.63 8.67 24.66
CA ARG A 284 1.39 9.99 25.23
C ARG A 284 2.68 10.61 25.75
N ASP A 285 2.85 11.91 25.61
CA ASP A 285 4.07 12.65 25.98
C ASP A 285 5.34 11.97 25.40
N GLY A 286 5.26 11.47 24.15
CA GLY A 286 6.34 10.75 23.49
C GLY A 286 6.63 9.35 24.05
N LYS A 287 5.83 8.84 24.99
CA LYS A 287 6.04 7.52 25.64
C LYS A 287 5.00 6.50 25.20
N ILE A 288 5.46 5.32 24.82
CA ILE A 288 4.60 4.19 24.49
C ILE A 288 3.86 3.72 25.75
N LEU A 289 2.53 3.70 25.69
CA LEU A 289 1.64 3.26 26.76
C LEU A 289 1.21 1.81 26.59
N LYS A 290 1.00 1.36 25.35
CA LYS A 290 0.56 0.01 25.04
C LYS A 290 1.64 -0.70 24.24
N LYS A 291 2.15 -1.77 24.78
CA LYS A 291 3.13 -2.65 24.14
C LYS A 291 2.41 -3.85 23.53
N GLY A 292 3.02 -4.49 22.55
CA GLY A 292 2.57 -5.78 22.04
C GLY A 292 2.66 -6.87 23.10
N THR A 293 1.91 -7.94 22.91
CA THR A 293 1.74 -9.03 23.91
C THR A 293 3.08 -9.63 24.39
N TYR A 294 4.10 -9.62 23.55
CA TYR A 294 5.42 -10.21 23.85
C TYR A 294 6.55 -9.17 23.99
N GLU A 295 6.23 -7.87 23.97
CA GLU A 295 7.19 -6.80 24.21
C GLU A 295 7.41 -6.61 25.72
N LYS A 296 8.70 -6.46 26.11
CA LYS A 296 9.11 -6.23 27.51
C LYS A 296 9.18 -4.75 27.88
#